data_7b6847984bf4310b229fb57ccdec73ad
#
_entry.id   7b6847984bf4310b229fb57ccdec73ad
#
_cell.length_a   1.000
_cell.length_b   1.000
_cell.length_c   1.000
_cell.angle_alpha   90.00
_cell.angle_beta   90.00
_cell.angle_gamma   90.00
#
_symmetry.space_group_name_H-M   'P 1'
#
loop_
_entity.id
_entity.type
_entity.pdbx_description
1 polymer ?
#
loop_
_entity_poly.entity_id
_entity_poly.type
_entity_poly.pdbx_seq_one_letter_code
_entity_poly.pdbx_strand_id
1 'polypeptide(L)'
;MLIPVTTRPSPADLEAARNRTIPDILPAPGELFRVLFCGINPGLYSAATGWHFARPGNRFWPALHLSGFTPRLLAPAEQDLLPGYGLGITNLVARPTGQASELADAELKAGAERLAILVERHRPRILAIAGVTAYRTAFGHPRAVTGPQPPSPAGPRVWVLPNPSGLNAYWRLDAIATAFSAVRTAADTEDQDLFPERTVVLPPSPP
;
A
#
# COMPACT_ATOMS: atom_id res chain seq x y z
N MET A 1 -16.38 -21.32 0.23
CA MET A 1 -17.39 -20.63 1.05
C MET A 1 -16.66 -20.02 2.24
N LEU A 2 -16.27 -18.74 2.14
CA LEU A 2 -15.58 -18.01 3.22
C LEU A 2 -16.65 -17.64 4.26
N ILE A 3 -16.49 -18.14 5.47
CA ILE A 3 -17.31 -17.75 6.61
C ILE A 3 -16.97 -16.29 6.92
N PRO A 4 -17.92 -15.37 7.04
CA PRO A 4 -17.62 -14.01 7.50
C PRO A 4 -17.11 -14.11 8.94
N VAL A 5 -15.80 -13.94 9.14
CA VAL A 5 -15.19 -13.94 10.47
C VAL A 5 -15.55 -12.64 11.15
N THR A 6 -16.69 -12.61 11.82
CA THR A 6 -17.08 -11.52 12.74
C THR A 6 -16.40 -11.65 14.10
N THR A 7 -15.67 -12.73 14.35
CA THR A 7 -14.96 -12.98 15.61
C THR A 7 -13.47 -12.73 15.47
N ARG A 8 -12.90 -12.10 16.49
CA ARG A 8 -11.44 -11.87 16.60
C ARG A 8 -10.72 -13.24 16.58
N PRO A 9 -9.68 -13.41 15.70
CA PRO A 9 -8.89 -14.63 15.69
C PRO A 9 -8.35 -15.01 17.07
N SER A 10 -8.49 -16.28 17.44
CA SER A 10 -7.92 -16.84 18.65
C SER A 10 -6.38 -16.99 18.52
N PRO A 11 -5.65 -17.20 19.62
CA PRO A 11 -4.22 -17.53 19.54
C PRO A 11 -3.92 -18.74 18.66
N ALA A 12 -4.79 -19.76 18.66
CA ALA A 12 -4.65 -20.94 17.80
C ALA A 12 -4.83 -20.58 16.31
N ASP A 13 -5.78 -19.69 15.97
CA ASP A 13 -5.98 -19.22 14.59
C ASP A 13 -4.76 -18.43 14.10
N LEU A 14 -4.15 -17.60 14.98
CA LEU A 14 -2.95 -16.85 14.65
C LEU A 14 -1.76 -17.78 14.39
N GLU A 15 -1.59 -18.82 15.20
CA GLU A 15 -0.52 -19.79 14.99
C GLU A 15 -0.73 -20.60 13.69
N ALA A 16 -1.94 -21.06 13.43
CA ALA A 16 -2.31 -21.74 12.19
C ALA A 16 -2.12 -20.88 10.93
N ALA A 17 -2.10 -19.55 11.09
CA ALA A 17 -1.92 -18.61 9.99
C ALA A 17 -0.46 -18.39 9.58
N ARG A 18 0.54 -18.95 10.28
CA ARG A 18 1.98 -18.75 9.96
C ARG A 18 2.38 -19.14 8.53
N ASN A 19 1.62 -20.04 7.92
CA ASN A 19 1.86 -20.51 6.55
C ASN A 19 0.80 -20.02 5.55
N ARG A 20 -0.05 -19.06 5.93
CA ARG A 20 -1.09 -18.51 5.05
C ARG A 20 -0.63 -17.22 4.40
N THR A 21 -0.43 -17.23 3.09
CA THR A 21 -0.21 -16.01 2.32
C THR A 21 -1.52 -15.28 2.08
N ILE A 22 -1.43 -13.96 1.88
CA ILE A 22 -2.56 -13.12 1.46
C ILE A 22 -2.32 -12.72 0.00
N PRO A 23 -3.30 -12.90 -0.90
CA PRO A 23 -3.18 -12.45 -2.28
C PRO A 23 -3.01 -10.94 -2.37
N ASP A 24 -2.23 -10.46 -3.34
CA ASP A 24 -2.14 -9.04 -3.65
C ASP A 24 -3.51 -8.53 -4.13
N ILE A 25 -3.85 -7.28 -3.80
CA ILE A 25 -5.02 -6.57 -4.32
C ILE A 25 -4.53 -5.62 -5.41
N LEU A 26 -4.95 -5.84 -6.63
CA LEU A 26 -4.45 -5.10 -7.79
C LEU A 26 -5.60 -4.75 -8.73
N PRO A 27 -5.57 -3.56 -9.38
CA PRO A 27 -6.45 -3.27 -10.51
C PRO A 27 -6.28 -4.29 -11.64
N ALA A 28 -7.34 -4.51 -12.42
CA ALA A 28 -7.29 -5.39 -13.55
C ALA A 28 -6.35 -4.83 -14.66
N PRO A 29 -5.80 -5.68 -15.52
CA PRO A 29 -4.97 -5.21 -16.64
C PRO A 29 -5.71 -4.18 -17.49
N GLY A 30 -5.06 -3.02 -17.72
CA GLY A 30 -5.63 -1.91 -18.48
C GLY A 30 -6.47 -0.91 -17.67
N GLU A 31 -6.75 -1.21 -16.40
CA GLU A 31 -7.37 -0.24 -15.50
C GLU A 31 -6.35 0.78 -14.96
N LEU A 32 -6.87 1.93 -14.52
CA LEU A 32 -6.05 2.97 -13.90
C LEU A 32 -5.38 2.44 -12.62
N PHE A 33 -4.05 2.50 -12.57
CA PHE A 33 -3.28 2.11 -11.40
C PHE A 33 -2.45 3.27 -10.86
N ARG A 34 -3.05 4.05 -9.97
CA ARG A 34 -2.47 5.28 -9.40
C ARG A 34 -1.37 4.97 -8.39
N VAL A 35 -1.68 4.12 -7.39
CA VAL A 35 -0.74 3.84 -6.29
C VAL A 35 -0.78 2.36 -5.90
N LEU A 36 0.39 1.73 -5.88
CA LEU A 36 0.61 0.42 -5.24
C LEU A 36 1.21 0.64 -3.86
N PHE A 37 0.45 0.35 -2.82
CA PHE A 37 0.95 0.31 -1.45
C PHE A 37 1.62 -1.02 -1.17
N CYS A 38 2.86 -0.98 -0.68
CA CYS A 38 3.64 -2.17 -0.35
C CYS A 38 3.93 -2.22 1.15
N GLY A 39 3.34 -3.18 1.87
CA GLY A 39 3.70 -3.50 3.25
C GLY A 39 5.02 -4.26 3.35
N ILE A 40 5.53 -4.48 4.56
CA ILE A 40 6.72 -5.30 4.79
C ILE A 40 6.36 -6.77 4.58
N ASN A 41 5.42 -7.26 5.37
CA ASN A 41 4.84 -8.59 5.28
C ASN A 41 3.49 -8.65 6.02
N PRO A 42 2.66 -9.66 5.80
CA PRO A 42 1.45 -9.84 6.59
C PRO A 42 1.80 -10.11 8.07
N GLY A 43 1.13 -9.42 8.98
CA GLY A 43 1.09 -9.87 10.37
C GLY A 43 0.20 -11.10 10.51
N LEU A 44 0.39 -11.93 11.55
CA LEU A 44 -0.41 -13.15 11.76
C LEU A 44 -1.92 -12.88 11.78
N TYR A 45 -2.35 -11.73 12.33
CA TYR A 45 -3.75 -11.34 12.32
C TYR A 45 -4.29 -11.16 10.88
N SER A 46 -3.53 -10.47 10.04
CA SER A 46 -3.86 -10.29 8.63
C SER A 46 -3.91 -11.61 7.88
N ALA A 47 -2.94 -12.49 8.13
CA ALA A 47 -2.92 -13.82 7.54
C ALA A 47 -4.10 -14.71 8.00
N ALA A 48 -4.49 -14.61 9.28
CA ALA A 48 -5.64 -15.35 9.82
C ALA A 48 -6.96 -14.88 9.23
N THR A 49 -7.12 -13.58 8.97
CA THR A 49 -8.35 -12.99 8.42
C THR A 49 -8.38 -12.97 6.89
N GLY A 50 -7.23 -13.04 6.22
CA GLY A 50 -7.11 -12.86 4.77
C GLY A 50 -7.13 -11.39 4.32
N TRP A 51 -7.03 -10.43 5.24
CA TRP A 51 -7.14 -9.00 4.94
C TRP A 51 -5.86 -8.24 5.25
N HIS A 52 -5.45 -7.39 4.32
CA HIS A 52 -4.26 -6.55 4.50
C HIS A 52 -4.45 -5.52 5.62
N PHE A 53 -3.38 -5.30 6.40
CA PHE A 53 -3.35 -4.33 7.49
C PHE A 53 -4.48 -4.48 8.52
N ALA A 54 -5.01 -5.70 8.70
CA ALA A 54 -6.23 -5.97 9.47
C ALA A 54 -6.06 -5.96 10.98
N ARG A 55 -4.81 -5.97 11.51
CA ARG A 55 -4.61 -5.98 12.96
C ARG A 55 -5.26 -4.77 13.63
N PRO A 56 -6.06 -4.93 14.69
CA PRO A 56 -6.59 -3.82 15.47
C PRO A 56 -5.48 -2.82 15.87
N GLY A 57 -5.74 -1.54 15.69
CA GLY A 57 -4.75 -0.47 15.90
C GLY A 57 -3.79 -0.23 14.73
N ASN A 58 -3.88 -0.97 13.63
CA ASN A 58 -3.18 -0.61 12.40
C ASN A 58 -3.78 0.69 11.83
N ARG A 59 -2.92 1.61 11.44
CA ARG A 59 -3.30 2.97 11.00
C ARG A 59 -3.40 3.11 9.48
N PHE A 60 -3.20 2.05 8.72
CA PHE A 60 -3.27 2.10 7.25
C PHE A 60 -4.63 2.59 6.76
N TRP A 61 -5.71 1.91 7.15
CA TRP A 61 -7.06 2.24 6.70
C TRP A 61 -7.54 3.63 7.15
N PRO A 62 -7.33 4.03 8.41
CA PRO A 62 -7.60 5.40 8.84
C PRO A 62 -6.77 6.44 8.07
N ALA A 63 -5.47 6.20 7.85
CA ALA A 63 -4.62 7.11 7.11
C ALA A 63 -5.03 7.23 5.64
N LEU A 64 -5.41 6.11 5.00
CA LEU A 64 -5.92 6.08 3.63
C LEU A 64 -7.17 6.96 3.46
N HIS A 65 -8.10 6.89 4.43
CA HIS A 65 -9.29 7.75 4.41
C HIS A 65 -8.96 9.21 4.71
N LEU A 66 -8.22 9.49 5.78
CA LEU A 66 -7.88 10.86 6.19
C LEU A 66 -7.05 11.61 5.14
N SER A 67 -6.27 10.90 4.34
CA SER A 67 -5.53 11.45 3.20
C SER A 67 -6.39 11.70 1.96
N GLY A 68 -7.66 11.29 1.96
CA GLY A 68 -8.60 11.49 0.86
C GLY A 68 -8.48 10.50 -0.30
N PHE A 69 -7.78 9.37 -0.13
CA PHE A 69 -7.76 8.29 -1.12
C PHE A 69 -9.11 7.58 -1.26
N THR A 70 -9.88 7.53 -0.17
CA THR A 70 -11.22 6.91 -0.16
C THR A 70 -12.25 7.89 0.42
N PRO A 71 -13.48 7.92 -0.10
CA PRO A 71 -14.52 8.86 0.33
C PRO A 71 -15.02 8.58 1.75
N ARG A 72 -14.79 7.37 2.26
CA ARG A 72 -15.12 6.94 3.62
C ARG A 72 -14.04 6.02 4.18
N LEU A 73 -14.05 5.84 5.48
CA LEU A 73 -13.21 4.83 6.12
C LEU A 73 -13.67 3.42 5.69
N LEU A 74 -12.78 2.69 5.05
CA LEU A 74 -12.99 1.28 4.71
C LEU A 74 -12.52 0.38 5.85
N ALA A 75 -13.26 -0.70 6.09
CA ALA A 75 -12.78 -1.80 6.90
C ALA A 75 -11.78 -2.65 6.09
N PRO A 76 -10.84 -3.37 6.75
CA PRO A 76 -9.92 -4.28 6.04
C PRO A 76 -10.65 -5.32 5.16
N ALA A 77 -11.82 -5.78 5.58
CA ALA A 77 -12.65 -6.72 4.81
C ALA A 77 -13.20 -6.13 3.49
N GLU A 78 -13.12 -4.82 3.31
CA GLU A 78 -13.54 -4.11 2.10
C GLU A 78 -12.37 -3.82 1.15
N GLN A 79 -11.22 -4.46 1.35
CA GLN A 79 -10.00 -4.26 0.56
C GLN A 79 -10.22 -4.41 -0.96
N ASP A 80 -11.17 -5.26 -1.37
CA ASP A 80 -11.49 -5.52 -2.77
C ASP A 80 -12.15 -4.31 -3.47
N LEU A 81 -12.49 -3.24 -2.73
CA LEU A 81 -12.93 -1.98 -3.31
C LEU A 81 -11.78 -1.08 -3.80
N LEU A 82 -10.54 -1.35 -3.36
CA LEU A 82 -9.38 -0.50 -3.68
C LEU A 82 -9.07 -0.37 -5.18
N PRO A 83 -9.17 -1.43 -6.00
CA PRO A 83 -8.99 -1.33 -7.45
C PRO A 83 -9.87 -0.26 -8.09
N GLY A 84 -11.13 -0.13 -7.66
CA GLY A 84 -12.04 0.91 -8.15
C GLY A 84 -11.59 2.36 -7.86
N TYR A 85 -10.65 2.56 -6.94
CA TYR A 85 -10.00 3.85 -6.67
C TYR A 85 -8.62 3.97 -7.35
N GLY A 86 -8.24 3.01 -8.18
CA GLY A 86 -6.90 2.93 -8.79
C GLY A 86 -5.81 2.59 -7.78
N LEU A 87 -6.15 1.89 -6.71
CA LEU A 87 -5.23 1.54 -5.62
C LEU A 87 -5.00 0.03 -5.57
N GLY A 88 -3.79 -0.36 -5.16
CA GLY A 88 -3.47 -1.75 -4.89
C GLY A 88 -2.69 -1.91 -3.59
N ILE A 89 -2.65 -3.14 -3.09
CA ILE A 89 -1.85 -3.53 -1.93
C ILE A 89 -1.07 -4.80 -2.24
N THR A 90 0.21 -4.79 -1.86
CA THR A 90 1.10 -5.96 -1.84
C THR A 90 1.97 -5.93 -0.58
N ASN A 91 2.86 -6.89 -0.43
CA ASN A 91 3.90 -6.93 0.61
C ASN A 91 5.26 -7.30 0.00
N LEU A 92 6.36 -6.81 0.57
CA LEU A 92 7.71 -7.23 0.19
C LEU A 92 7.89 -8.73 0.37
N VAL A 93 7.51 -9.27 1.53
CA VAL A 93 7.61 -10.69 1.85
C VAL A 93 6.20 -11.25 2.04
N ALA A 94 5.90 -12.37 1.38
CA ALA A 94 4.59 -13.01 1.49
C ALA A 94 4.42 -13.80 2.82
N ARG A 95 5.51 -14.20 3.47
CA ARG A 95 5.50 -14.98 4.71
C ARG A 95 4.99 -14.15 5.90
N PRO A 96 3.92 -14.60 6.57
CA PRO A 96 3.43 -13.93 7.78
C PRO A 96 4.40 -14.09 8.96
N THR A 97 4.45 -13.05 9.80
CA THR A 97 5.21 -13.09 11.07
C THR A 97 4.46 -12.40 12.19
N GLY A 98 4.83 -12.65 13.42
CA GLY A 98 4.35 -11.89 14.59
C GLY A 98 4.88 -10.46 14.59
N GLN A 99 6.15 -10.30 14.18
CA GLN A 99 6.84 -9.02 14.05
C GLN A 99 7.71 -9.02 12.79
N ALA A 100 7.85 -7.87 12.13
CA ALA A 100 8.68 -7.73 10.92
C ALA A 100 10.18 -8.03 11.17
N SER A 101 10.64 -7.90 12.41
CA SER A 101 12.01 -8.24 12.82
C SER A 101 12.34 -9.75 12.75
N GLU A 102 11.34 -10.61 12.57
CA GLU A 102 11.53 -12.05 12.33
C GLU A 102 11.97 -12.37 10.89
N LEU A 103 11.94 -11.36 10.00
CA LEU A 103 12.36 -11.52 8.61
C LEU A 103 13.88 -11.36 8.49
N ALA A 104 14.51 -12.26 7.75
CA ALA A 104 15.92 -12.13 7.40
C ALA A 104 16.11 -11.08 6.28
N ASP A 105 17.29 -10.44 6.26
CA ASP A 105 17.64 -9.48 5.21
C ASP A 105 17.57 -10.08 3.80
N ALA A 106 17.89 -11.36 3.66
CA ALA A 106 17.79 -12.08 2.39
C ALA A 106 16.34 -12.17 1.89
N GLU A 107 15.35 -12.34 2.79
CA GLU A 107 13.94 -12.37 2.42
C GLU A 107 13.46 -11.00 1.93
N LEU A 108 13.93 -9.91 2.57
CA LEU A 108 13.60 -8.55 2.15
C LEU A 108 14.20 -8.23 0.77
N LYS A 109 15.44 -8.64 0.50
CA LYS A 109 16.10 -8.46 -0.81
C LYS A 109 15.40 -9.24 -1.92
N ALA A 110 15.10 -10.52 -1.69
CA ALA A 110 14.32 -11.35 -2.63
C ALA A 110 12.91 -10.76 -2.85
N GLY A 111 12.32 -10.15 -1.80
CA GLY A 111 11.05 -9.43 -1.88
C GLY A 111 11.12 -8.22 -2.80
N ALA A 112 12.23 -7.48 -2.79
CA ALA A 112 12.44 -6.34 -3.71
C ALA A 112 12.52 -6.80 -5.18
N GLU A 113 13.19 -7.92 -5.48
CA GLU A 113 13.25 -8.50 -6.81
C GLU A 113 11.86 -8.93 -7.30
N ARG A 114 11.08 -9.62 -6.45
CA ARG A 114 9.70 -9.98 -6.75
C ARG A 114 8.82 -8.74 -7.00
N LEU A 115 8.98 -7.71 -6.18
CA LEU A 115 8.22 -6.46 -6.31
C LEU A 115 8.57 -5.73 -7.62
N ALA A 116 9.83 -5.76 -8.07
CA ALA A 116 10.24 -5.18 -9.35
C ALA A 116 9.50 -5.84 -10.54
N ILE A 117 9.39 -7.16 -10.54
CA ILE A 117 8.63 -7.92 -11.57
C ILE A 117 7.14 -7.54 -11.53
N LEU A 118 6.55 -7.42 -10.32
CA LEU A 118 5.17 -7.01 -10.16
C LEU A 118 4.93 -5.60 -10.73
N VAL A 119 5.80 -4.68 -10.40
CA VAL A 119 5.76 -3.27 -10.84
C VAL A 119 5.92 -3.16 -12.36
N GLU A 120 6.85 -3.89 -12.94
CA GLU A 120 7.06 -3.93 -14.40
C GLU A 120 5.81 -4.42 -15.14
N ARG A 121 5.16 -5.46 -14.59
CA ARG A 121 3.95 -6.05 -15.17
C ARG A 121 2.73 -5.15 -15.07
N HIS A 122 2.52 -4.51 -13.91
CA HIS A 122 1.27 -3.79 -13.60
C HIS A 122 1.39 -2.27 -13.74
N ARG A 123 2.61 -1.73 -13.80
CA ARG A 123 2.94 -0.32 -14.06
C ARG A 123 2.14 0.68 -13.21
N PRO A 124 2.15 0.56 -11.87
CA PRO A 124 1.57 1.60 -11.04
C PRO A 124 2.31 2.93 -11.26
N ARG A 125 1.63 4.06 -11.20
CA ARG A 125 2.30 5.37 -11.29
C ARG A 125 3.23 5.64 -10.12
N ILE A 126 2.77 5.25 -8.92
CA ILE A 126 3.55 5.39 -7.67
C ILE A 126 3.62 4.04 -6.97
N LEU A 127 4.81 3.71 -6.49
CA LEU A 127 5.06 2.63 -5.54
C LEU A 127 5.30 3.23 -4.16
N ALA A 128 4.38 3.02 -3.22
CA ALA A 128 4.43 3.54 -1.86
C ALA A 128 4.78 2.44 -0.86
N ILE A 129 6.02 2.41 -0.37
CA ILE A 129 6.56 1.34 0.50
C ILE A 129 6.47 1.76 1.96
N ALA A 130 5.72 1.01 2.78
CA ALA A 130 5.49 1.28 4.19
C ALA A 130 6.58 0.65 5.07
N GLY A 131 7.52 1.49 5.54
CA GLY A 131 8.58 1.07 6.47
C GLY A 131 9.99 1.36 5.97
N VAL A 132 10.59 2.43 6.46
CA VAL A 132 11.91 2.91 6.02
C VAL A 132 13.04 1.89 6.27
N THR A 133 13.01 1.16 7.38
CA THR A 133 14.05 0.17 7.69
C THR A 133 14.03 -0.99 6.71
N ALA A 134 12.84 -1.55 6.42
CA ALA A 134 12.69 -2.60 5.43
C ALA A 134 13.10 -2.13 4.03
N TYR A 135 12.73 -0.89 3.66
CA TYR A 135 13.15 -0.30 2.40
C TYR A 135 14.68 -0.20 2.28
N ARG A 136 15.36 0.30 3.33
CA ARG A 136 16.82 0.41 3.35
C ARG A 136 17.51 -0.92 3.08
N THR A 137 17.04 -1.98 3.73
CA THR A 137 17.60 -3.33 3.59
C THR A 137 17.26 -3.94 2.23
N ALA A 138 16.00 -3.89 1.83
CA ALA A 138 15.50 -4.53 0.62
C ALA A 138 16.12 -3.94 -0.66
N PHE A 139 16.30 -2.61 -0.71
CA PHE A 139 16.76 -1.90 -1.90
C PHE A 139 18.21 -1.40 -1.81
N GLY A 140 18.92 -1.67 -0.72
CA GLY A 140 20.32 -1.26 -0.57
C GLY A 140 20.53 0.25 -0.41
N HIS A 141 19.53 0.97 0.13
CA HIS A 141 19.56 2.43 0.33
C HIS A 141 19.68 2.81 1.81
N PRO A 142 20.83 2.61 2.47
CA PRO A 142 20.96 2.74 3.93
C PRO A 142 20.64 4.13 4.48
N ARG A 143 20.72 5.18 3.64
CA ARG A 143 20.44 6.57 4.01
C ARG A 143 19.03 7.05 3.63
N ALA A 144 18.19 6.19 3.06
CA ALA A 144 16.83 6.57 2.69
C ALA A 144 16.04 7.07 3.91
N VAL A 145 15.17 8.05 3.67
CA VAL A 145 14.23 8.61 4.66
C VAL A 145 12.80 8.48 4.13
N THR A 146 11.82 8.73 4.97
CA THR A 146 10.42 8.83 4.53
C THR A 146 10.24 9.99 3.55
N GLY A 147 9.35 9.80 2.57
CA GLY A 147 9.10 10.77 1.49
C GLY A 147 9.48 10.22 0.11
N PRO A 148 9.52 11.09 -0.91
CA PRO A 148 9.89 10.70 -2.27
C PRO A 148 11.35 10.23 -2.32
N GLN A 149 11.59 9.19 -3.11
CA GLN A 149 12.93 8.68 -3.36
C GLN A 149 13.45 9.17 -4.72
N PRO A 150 14.77 9.14 -4.95
CA PRO A 150 15.34 9.53 -6.25
C PRO A 150 14.64 8.78 -7.39
N PRO A 151 14.34 9.47 -8.50
CA PRO A 151 13.63 8.86 -9.63
C PRO A 151 14.46 7.74 -10.27
N SER A 152 13.78 6.68 -10.72
CA SER A 152 14.34 5.65 -11.59
C SER A 152 13.90 5.90 -13.02
N PRO A 153 14.79 5.88 -14.03
CA PRO A 153 14.43 6.18 -15.41
C PRO A 153 13.38 5.25 -16.03
N ALA A 154 13.23 4.04 -15.50
CA ALA A 154 12.39 2.99 -16.08
C ALA A 154 11.29 2.47 -15.12
N GLY A 155 11.12 3.09 -13.96
CA GLY A 155 10.18 2.62 -12.94
C GLY A 155 9.17 3.68 -12.48
N PRO A 156 8.20 3.30 -11.63
CA PRO A 156 7.29 4.24 -11.01
C PRO A 156 8.04 5.20 -10.09
N ARG A 157 7.41 6.30 -9.72
CA ARG A 157 7.91 7.12 -8.62
C ARG A 157 7.80 6.33 -7.32
N VAL A 158 8.90 6.26 -6.58
CA VAL A 158 8.97 5.53 -5.31
C VAL A 158 8.83 6.48 -4.14
N TRP A 159 7.95 6.14 -3.21
CA TRP A 159 7.76 6.83 -1.94
C TRP A 159 7.98 5.87 -0.79
N VAL A 160 8.70 6.32 0.23
CA VAL A 160 8.83 5.58 1.48
C VAL A 160 7.89 6.21 2.51
N LEU A 161 6.98 5.41 3.02
CA LEU A 161 6.00 5.80 4.00
C LEU A 161 6.40 5.34 5.42
N PRO A 162 5.94 6.05 6.47
CA PRO A 162 5.98 5.53 7.82
C PRO A 162 5.28 4.17 7.91
N ASN A 163 5.82 3.26 8.73
CA ASN A 163 5.15 1.99 8.99
C ASN A 163 3.84 2.22 9.77
N PRO A 164 2.65 1.88 9.22
CA PRO A 164 1.35 2.13 9.85
C PRO A 164 1.02 1.15 10.98
N SER A 165 1.89 0.17 11.26
CA SER A 165 1.68 -0.82 12.33
C SER A 165 1.40 -0.15 13.66
N GLY A 166 0.35 -0.62 14.38
CA GLY A 166 0.06 -0.17 15.73
C GLY A 166 1.17 -0.46 16.75
N LEU A 167 2.11 -1.34 16.42
CA LEU A 167 3.33 -1.60 17.22
C LEU A 167 4.39 -0.49 17.07
N ASN A 168 4.26 0.36 16.06
CA ASN A 168 5.18 1.47 15.84
C ASN A 168 4.71 2.69 16.65
N ALA A 169 5.28 2.89 17.83
CA ALA A 169 4.92 4.02 18.72
C ALA A 169 5.43 5.38 18.21
N TYR A 170 6.40 5.40 17.30
CA TYR A 170 7.06 6.63 16.85
C TYR A 170 6.17 7.52 15.97
N TRP A 171 5.34 6.92 15.11
CA TRP A 171 4.51 7.66 14.17
C TRP A 171 3.06 7.74 14.65
N ARG A 172 2.50 8.93 14.76
CA ARG A 172 1.07 9.16 15.07
C ARG A 172 0.24 9.09 13.79
N LEU A 173 -1.06 8.90 13.92
CA LEU A 173 -1.98 8.77 12.78
C LEU A 173 -1.97 10.02 11.88
N ASP A 174 -1.95 11.21 12.47
CA ASP A 174 -1.90 12.49 11.75
C ASP A 174 -0.66 12.60 10.85
N ALA A 175 0.51 12.23 11.36
CA ALA A 175 1.75 12.24 10.59
C ALA A 175 1.74 11.18 9.46
N ILE A 176 1.16 10.00 9.71
CA ILE A 176 0.99 8.97 8.68
C ILE A 176 0.02 9.47 7.60
N ALA A 177 -1.12 10.05 7.98
CA ALA A 177 -2.10 10.61 7.05
C ALA A 177 -1.50 11.74 6.20
N THR A 178 -0.67 12.61 6.79
CA THR A 178 0.07 13.65 6.04
C THR A 178 1.00 13.04 4.99
N ALA A 179 1.75 11.98 5.33
CA ALA A 179 2.60 11.30 4.36
C ALA A 179 1.79 10.64 3.23
N PHE A 180 0.63 10.07 3.54
CA PHE A 180 -0.28 9.51 2.53
C PHE A 180 -0.89 10.61 1.64
N SER A 181 -1.25 11.78 2.22
CA SER A 181 -1.75 12.93 1.44
C SER A 181 -0.72 13.41 0.43
N ALA A 182 0.56 13.44 0.79
CA ALA A 182 1.62 13.80 -0.15
C ALA A 182 1.73 12.82 -1.33
N VAL A 183 1.57 11.52 -1.07
CA VAL A 183 1.50 10.49 -2.13
C VAL A 183 0.28 10.71 -3.02
N ARG A 184 -0.90 10.99 -2.45
CA ARG A 184 -2.12 11.28 -3.21
C ARG A 184 -1.94 12.47 -4.12
N THR A 185 -1.47 13.60 -3.58
CA THR A 185 -1.21 14.81 -4.37
C THR A 185 -0.26 14.52 -5.54
N ALA A 186 0.82 13.77 -5.29
CA ALA A 186 1.75 13.38 -6.33
C ALA A 186 1.09 12.49 -7.42
N ALA A 187 0.19 11.58 -7.04
CA ALA A 187 -0.54 10.75 -8.00
C ALA A 187 -1.55 11.57 -8.83
N ASP A 188 -2.21 12.55 -8.22
CA ASP A 188 -3.22 13.40 -8.88
C ASP A 188 -2.58 14.38 -9.88
N THR A 189 -1.36 14.88 -9.61
CA THR A 189 -0.65 15.78 -10.52
C THR A 189 -0.36 15.13 -11.87
N GLU A 190 -0.03 13.83 -11.90
CA GLU A 190 0.15 13.09 -13.16
C GLU A 190 -1.15 12.92 -13.95
N ASP A 191 -2.30 12.87 -13.28
CA ASP A 191 -3.59 12.82 -13.99
C ASP A 191 -3.85 14.13 -14.77
N GLN A 192 -3.44 15.27 -14.22
CA GLN A 192 -3.58 16.56 -14.90
C GLN A 192 -2.65 16.68 -16.13
N ASP A 193 -1.43 16.17 -16.05
CA ASP A 193 -0.48 16.18 -17.17
C ASP A 193 -0.89 15.26 -18.32
N LEU A 194 -1.56 14.15 -18.03
CA LEU A 194 -2.03 13.19 -19.04
C LEU A 194 -3.39 13.56 -19.65
N PHE A 195 -4.22 14.31 -18.91
CA PHE A 195 -5.52 14.81 -19.35
C PHE A 195 -5.64 16.30 -19.04
N PRO A 196 -4.89 17.19 -19.75
CA PRO A 196 -5.11 18.63 -19.63
C PRO A 196 -6.59 18.89 -19.88
N GLU A 197 -7.24 19.58 -18.96
CA GLU A 197 -8.68 19.85 -19.00
C GLU A 197 -9.08 20.23 -20.44
N ARG A 198 -10.01 19.48 -21.02
CA ARG A 198 -10.71 19.91 -22.21
C ARG A 198 -11.45 21.18 -21.82
N THR A 199 -10.87 22.33 -22.14
CA THR A 199 -11.56 23.60 -22.08
C THR A 199 -12.82 23.42 -22.94
N VAL A 200 -13.96 23.21 -22.30
CA VAL A 200 -15.25 23.21 -22.98
C VAL A 200 -15.48 24.67 -23.43
N VAL A 201 -15.03 24.96 -24.64
CA VAL A 201 -15.44 26.20 -25.33
C VAL A 201 -16.92 26.04 -25.59
N LEU A 202 -17.75 26.65 -24.73
CA LEU A 202 -19.15 26.78 -25.00
C LEU A 202 -19.31 27.61 -26.29
N PRO A 203 -20.12 27.16 -27.28
CA PRO A 203 -20.39 27.97 -28.45
C PRO A 203 -21.05 29.27 -28.02
N PRO A 204 -20.77 30.40 -28.72
CA PRO A 204 -21.41 31.64 -28.43
C PRO A 204 -22.93 31.49 -28.59
N SER A 205 -23.71 32.08 -27.67
CA SER A 205 -25.16 32.14 -27.75
C SER A 205 -25.57 32.78 -29.06
N PRO A 206 -26.58 32.23 -29.76
CA PRO A 206 -27.10 32.84 -30.98
C PRO A 206 -27.72 34.22 -30.69
N PRO A 207 -27.74 35.12 -31.71
CA PRO A 207 -28.21 36.51 -31.58
C PRO A 207 -29.68 36.62 -31.22
#